data_c12eb2d38e0538e8a7ecd6102632af44
#
_entry.id   c12eb2d38e0538e8a7ecd6102632af44
#
_cell.length_a   1.000
_cell.length_b   1.000
_cell.length_c   1.000
_cell.angle_alpha   90.00
_cell.angle_beta   90.00
_cell.angle_gamma   90.00
#
_symmetry.space_group_name_H-M   'P 1'
#
loop_
_entity.id
_entity.type
_entity.pdbx_description
1 polymer ?
#
loop_
_entity_poly.entity_id
_entity_poly.type
_entity_poly.pdbx_seq_one_letter_code
_entity_poly.pdbx_strand_id
1 'polypeptide(L)'
;MNQAIHVNSKNLSGPGHWSDMDMMEVGNPGMTVTEQASHFAIWAMFKSTLMISTSIPAANSDTVAILQNRDLIAISQDEAGLPVSLVQRFTNDRDVYAGDLANGDKAVLLLDLSNITR
;
A
#
# COMPACT_ATOMS: atom_id res chain seq x y z
N MET A 1 7.10 -6.89 2.76
CA MET A 1 6.33 -6.14 3.78
C MET A 1 7.04 -6.03 5.14
N ASN A 2 7.45 -7.11 5.82
CA ASN A 2 8.08 -7.03 7.16
C ASN A 2 9.32 -6.11 7.22
N GLN A 3 10.17 -6.12 6.20
CA GLN A 3 11.33 -5.21 6.12
C GLN A 3 10.89 -3.75 5.97
N ALA A 4 9.87 -3.46 5.14
CA ALA A 4 9.33 -2.11 5.00
C ALA A 4 8.74 -1.59 6.31
N ILE A 5 8.04 -2.44 7.09
CA ILE A 5 7.57 -2.11 8.42
C ILE A 5 8.75 -1.71 9.33
N HIS A 6 9.83 -2.49 9.32
CA HIS A 6 11.03 -2.19 10.13
C HIS A 6 11.68 -0.87 9.70
N VAL A 7 11.87 -0.66 8.40
CA VAL A 7 12.45 0.56 7.84
C VAL A 7 11.62 1.79 8.23
N ASN A 8 10.30 1.72 8.08
CA ASN A 8 9.39 2.81 8.44
C ASN A 8 9.40 3.09 9.94
N SER A 9 9.41 2.05 10.79
CA SER A 9 9.48 2.22 12.26
C SER A 9 10.77 2.89 12.75
N LYS A 10 11.81 2.91 11.92
CA LYS A 10 13.10 3.56 12.19
C LYS A 10 13.26 4.91 11.48
N ASN A 11 12.20 5.41 10.82
CA ASN A 11 12.24 6.62 10.00
C ASN A 11 13.36 6.60 8.94
N LEU A 12 13.60 5.43 8.36
CA LEU A 12 14.62 5.23 7.32
C LEU A 12 14.03 5.30 5.90
N SER A 13 12.78 5.68 5.74
CA SER A 13 12.10 5.89 4.46
C SER A 13 11.52 7.30 4.41
N GLY A 14 11.72 7.98 3.30
CA GLY A 14 11.26 9.35 3.11
C GLY A 14 11.74 9.93 1.79
N PRO A 15 11.58 11.23 1.56
CA PRO A 15 12.01 11.88 0.32
C PRO A 15 13.48 11.59 -0.03
N GLY A 16 13.68 11.02 -1.23
CA GLY A 16 15.00 10.65 -1.73
C GLY A 16 15.51 9.26 -1.31
N HIS A 17 14.82 8.53 -0.44
CA HIS A 17 15.19 7.19 0.02
C HIS A 17 13.98 6.39 0.46
N TRP A 18 13.25 5.83 -0.50
CA TRP A 18 12.02 5.09 -0.28
C TRP A 18 12.27 3.59 -0.03
N SER A 19 11.40 2.97 0.79
CA SER A 19 11.32 1.50 0.86
C SER A 19 10.82 0.96 -0.46
N ASP A 20 11.65 0.17 -1.15
CA ASP A 20 11.26 -0.50 -2.39
C ASP A 20 10.71 -1.89 -2.06
N MET A 21 9.43 -2.11 -2.32
CA MET A 21 8.75 -3.41 -2.15
C MET A 21 8.60 -4.16 -3.47
N ASP A 22 9.40 -3.74 -4.49
CA ASP A 22 9.37 -4.30 -5.83
C ASP A 22 8.14 -3.86 -6.65
N MET A 23 7.97 -4.40 -7.84
CA MET A 23 6.87 -4.09 -8.75
C MET A 23 5.51 -4.52 -8.17
N MET A 24 4.47 -3.79 -8.54
CA MET A 24 3.10 -4.18 -8.19
C MET A 24 2.62 -5.32 -9.10
N GLU A 25 1.98 -6.33 -8.49
CA GLU A 25 1.39 -7.48 -9.18
C GLU A 25 -0.10 -7.26 -9.55
N VAL A 26 -0.59 -6.03 -9.43
CA VAL A 26 -1.97 -5.68 -9.81
C VAL A 26 -2.18 -5.93 -11.30
N GLY A 27 -3.18 -6.77 -11.62
CA GLY A 27 -3.49 -7.18 -12.98
C GLY A 27 -2.76 -8.43 -13.47
N ASN A 28 -1.80 -8.94 -12.71
CA ASN A 28 -1.15 -10.22 -12.97
C ASN A 28 -1.96 -11.39 -12.38
N PRO A 29 -1.83 -12.61 -12.93
CA PRO A 29 -2.53 -13.79 -12.40
C PRO A 29 -2.00 -14.18 -11.01
N GLY A 30 -2.87 -14.77 -10.19
CA GLY A 30 -2.49 -15.34 -8.89
C GLY A 30 -3.11 -14.64 -7.69
N MET A 31 -3.68 -13.45 -7.86
CA MET A 31 -4.42 -12.73 -6.83
C MET A 31 -5.87 -12.48 -7.25
N THR A 32 -6.79 -12.55 -6.30
CA THR A 32 -8.18 -12.09 -6.47
C THR A 32 -8.21 -10.55 -6.60
N VAL A 33 -9.30 -10.00 -7.12
CA VAL A 33 -9.49 -8.54 -7.22
C VAL A 33 -9.34 -7.85 -5.87
N THR A 34 -9.86 -8.45 -4.80
CA THR A 34 -9.73 -7.92 -3.43
C THR A 34 -8.28 -7.90 -2.95
N GLU A 35 -7.53 -8.96 -3.23
CA GLU A 35 -6.09 -9.01 -2.89
C GLU A 35 -5.29 -8.00 -3.71
N GLN A 36 -5.61 -7.80 -4.98
CA GLN A 36 -4.99 -6.77 -5.82
C GLN A 36 -5.26 -5.36 -5.28
N ALA A 37 -6.48 -5.08 -4.84
CA ALA A 37 -6.83 -3.79 -4.22
C ALA A 37 -6.06 -3.57 -2.90
N SER A 38 -5.97 -4.60 -2.06
CA SER A 38 -5.18 -4.58 -0.83
C SER A 38 -3.68 -4.37 -1.11
N HIS A 39 -3.15 -5.06 -2.11
CA HIS A 39 -1.78 -4.91 -2.57
C HIS A 39 -1.47 -3.46 -2.99
N PHE A 40 -2.33 -2.86 -3.82
CA PHE A 40 -2.17 -1.47 -4.24
C PHE A 40 -2.21 -0.49 -3.05
N ALA A 41 -3.15 -0.70 -2.12
CA ALA A 41 -3.26 0.12 -0.92
C ALA A 41 -1.98 0.03 -0.06
N ILE A 42 -1.42 -1.17 0.11
CA ILE A 42 -0.17 -1.37 0.86
C ILE A 42 0.98 -0.58 0.20
N TRP A 43 1.20 -0.72 -1.12
CA TRP A 43 2.25 0.02 -1.83
C TRP A 43 2.09 1.53 -1.67
N ALA A 44 0.89 2.04 -1.87
CA ALA A 44 0.59 3.47 -1.75
C ALA A 44 0.85 4.01 -0.34
N MET A 45 0.38 3.31 0.69
CA MET A 45 0.48 3.73 2.10
C MET A 45 1.91 3.64 2.63
N PHE A 46 2.66 2.64 2.19
CA PHE A 46 4.08 2.47 2.56
C PHE A 46 5.01 3.37 1.73
N LYS A 47 4.49 4.16 0.80
CA LYS A 47 5.28 5.01 -0.11
C LYS A 47 6.28 4.23 -0.95
N SER A 48 6.00 2.95 -1.23
CA SER A 48 6.76 2.20 -2.21
C SER A 48 6.48 2.71 -3.62
N THR A 49 7.45 2.61 -4.50
CA THR A 49 7.29 3.02 -5.90
C THR A 49 6.12 2.27 -6.54
N LEU A 50 5.15 3.01 -7.11
CA LEU A 50 3.99 2.43 -7.80
C LEU A 50 4.38 1.98 -9.22
N MET A 51 5.24 0.96 -9.30
CA MET A 51 5.74 0.43 -10.56
C MET A 51 4.81 -0.67 -11.09
N ILE A 52 4.19 -0.42 -12.25
CA ILE A 52 3.25 -1.34 -12.89
C ILE A 52 4.00 -2.43 -13.64
N SER A 53 3.68 -3.70 -13.38
CA SER A 53 4.25 -4.87 -14.05
C SER A 53 3.30 -5.55 -15.04
N THR A 54 2.01 -5.22 -15.01
CA THR A 54 1.01 -5.81 -15.91
C THR A 54 0.97 -5.15 -17.28
N SER A 55 0.45 -5.88 -18.26
CA SER A 55 0.20 -5.36 -19.61
C SER A 55 -1.02 -4.43 -19.62
N ILE A 56 -0.80 -3.13 -19.66
CA ILE A 56 -1.89 -2.12 -19.68
C ILE A 56 -2.87 -2.32 -20.85
N PRO A 57 -2.43 -2.62 -22.09
CA PRO A 57 -3.36 -2.88 -23.19
C PRO A 57 -4.27 -4.09 -22.99
N ALA A 58 -3.89 -5.05 -22.13
CA ALA A 58 -4.65 -6.24 -21.80
C ALA A 58 -5.36 -6.17 -20.47
N ALA A 59 -5.22 -5.06 -19.73
CA ALA A 59 -5.81 -4.89 -18.41
C ALA A 59 -7.35 -4.87 -18.49
N ASN A 60 -8.00 -5.59 -17.58
CA ASN A 60 -9.45 -5.55 -17.43
C ASN A 60 -9.91 -4.31 -16.65
N SER A 61 -11.24 -4.10 -16.58
CA SER A 61 -11.83 -2.94 -15.90
C SER A 61 -11.46 -2.85 -14.41
N ASP A 62 -11.38 -3.98 -13.71
CA ASP A 62 -11.06 -4.01 -12.29
C ASP A 62 -9.61 -3.60 -12.03
N THR A 63 -8.69 -4.13 -12.84
CA THR A 63 -7.27 -3.73 -12.81
C THR A 63 -7.11 -2.22 -13.03
N VAL A 64 -7.78 -1.69 -14.06
CA VAL A 64 -7.74 -0.25 -14.38
C VAL A 64 -8.32 0.58 -13.22
N ALA A 65 -9.45 0.15 -12.65
CA ALA A 65 -10.09 0.85 -11.53
C ALA A 65 -9.18 0.90 -10.30
N ILE A 66 -8.49 -0.21 -9.97
CA ILE A 66 -7.53 -0.25 -8.86
C ILE A 66 -6.36 0.69 -9.12
N LEU A 67 -5.72 0.60 -10.29
CA LEU A 67 -4.55 1.41 -10.64
C LEU A 67 -4.87 2.91 -10.78
N GLN A 68 -6.12 3.28 -11.01
CA GLN A 68 -6.59 4.66 -11.10
C GLN A 68 -7.23 5.18 -9.81
N ASN A 69 -7.09 4.49 -8.71
CA ASN A 69 -7.64 4.95 -7.42
C ASN A 69 -6.95 6.24 -6.98
N ARG A 70 -7.65 7.35 -7.19
CA ARG A 70 -7.12 8.71 -6.97
C ARG A 70 -6.76 8.98 -5.51
N ASP A 71 -7.52 8.43 -4.56
CA ASP A 71 -7.29 8.67 -3.15
C ASP A 71 -6.01 7.98 -2.69
N LEU A 72 -5.80 6.73 -3.09
CA LEU A 72 -4.57 6.01 -2.79
C LEU A 72 -3.35 6.64 -3.50
N ILE A 73 -3.51 7.09 -4.73
CA ILE A 73 -2.45 7.81 -5.44
C ILE A 73 -2.12 9.13 -4.71
N ALA A 74 -3.13 9.89 -4.26
CA ALA A 74 -2.91 11.12 -3.51
C ALA A 74 -2.16 10.86 -2.19
N ILE A 75 -2.51 9.79 -1.46
CA ILE A 75 -1.78 9.36 -0.26
C ILE A 75 -0.32 9.01 -0.63
N SER A 76 -0.11 8.23 -1.69
CA SER A 76 1.24 7.87 -2.16
C SER A 76 2.08 9.10 -2.51
N GLN A 77 1.46 10.13 -3.12
CA GLN A 77 2.13 11.34 -3.61
C GLN A 77 2.06 12.51 -2.61
N ASP A 78 1.55 12.29 -1.40
CA ASP A 78 1.46 13.33 -0.38
C ASP A 78 2.84 13.95 -0.07
N GLU A 79 2.89 15.28 -0.06
CA GLU A 79 4.14 16.04 0.01
C GLU A 79 4.90 15.94 1.34
N ALA A 80 4.23 15.51 2.42
CA ALA A 80 4.94 15.21 3.67
C ALA A 80 5.90 14.03 3.50
N GLY A 81 5.66 13.15 2.52
CA GLY A 81 6.55 12.03 2.21
C GLY A 81 6.66 11.00 3.34
N LEU A 82 5.69 10.95 4.25
CA LEU A 82 5.73 10.07 5.42
C LEU A 82 4.99 8.76 5.13
N PRO A 83 5.67 7.58 5.18
CA PRO A 83 4.99 6.30 5.08
C PRO A 83 4.23 5.99 6.37
N VAL A 84 3.20 5.13 6.27
CA VAL A 84 2.52 4.62 7.46
C VAL A 84 3.43 3.74 8.30
N SER A 85 3.20 3.74 9.60
CA SER A 85 3.86 2.86 10.57
C SER A 85 2.85 1.90 11.19
N LEU A 86 3.33 0.73 11.62
CA LEU A 86 2.52 -0.24 12.35
C LEU A 86 2.13 0.35 13.72
N VAL A 87 0.83 0.54 13.93
CA VAL A 87 0.27 1.01 15.19
C VAL A 87 -0.04 -0.16 16.11
N GLN A 88 -0.67 -1.22 15.57
CA GLN A 88 -1.04 -2.39 16.34
C GLN A 88 -1.11 -3.64 15.47
N ARG A 89 -0.67 -4.76 16.03
CA ARG A 89 -0.83 -6.10 15.48
C ARG A 89 -1.70 -6.94 16.40
N PHE A 90 -2.72 -7.56 15.83
CA PHE A 90 -3.59 -8.49 16.54
C PHE A 90 -3.22 -9.94 16.23
N THR A 91 -3.58 -10.84 17.12
CA THR A 91 -3.20 -12.26 17.07
C THR A 91 -3.75 -13.05 15.88
N ASN A 92 -4.63 -12.46 15.06
CA ASN A 92 -5.32 -13.14 13.96
C ASN A 92 -4.98 -12.50 12.61
N ASP A 93 -3.70 -12.21 12.36
CA ASP A 93 -3.20 -11.66 11.12
C ASP A 93 -3.87 -10.34 10.70
N ARG A 94 -4.22 -9.50 11.69
CA ARG A 94 -4.77 -8.17 11.47
C ARG A 94 -3.81 -7.12 11.98
N ASP A 95 -3.55 -6.17 11.10
CA ASP A 95 -2.67 -5.05 11.39
C ASP A 95 -3.41 -3.72 11.20
N VAL A 96 -3.07 -2.77 12.05
CA VAL A 96 -3.45 -1.36 11.90
C VAL A 96 -2.19 -0.55 11.65
N TYR A 97 -2.18 0.18 10.54
CA TYR A 97 -1.13 1.11 10.19
C TYR A 97 -1.70 2.53 10.13
N ALA A 98 -0.92 3.51 10.52
CA ALA A 98 -1.29 4.92 10.39
C ALA A 98 -0.07 5.79 10.08
N GLY A 99 -0.31 6.92 9.42
CA GLY A 99 0.70 7.93 9.11
C GLY A 99 0.06 9.29 8.92
N ASP A 100 0.84 10.34 9.11
CA ASP A 100 0.39 11.72 8.96
C ASP A 100 0.49 12.16 7.49
N LEU A 101 -0.44 13.00 7.07
CA LEU A 101 -0.46 13.67 5.77
C LEU A 101 -0.12 15.16 5.93
N ALA A 102 0.34 15.78 4.85
CA ALA A 102 0.80 17.17 4.85
C ALA A 102 -0.27 18.19 5.32
N ASN A 103 -1.54 17.89 5.06
CA ASN A 103 -2.67 18.75 5.45
C ASN A 103 -3.10 18.60 6.92
N GLY A 104 -2.44 17.75 7.71
CA GLY A 104 -2.78 17.43 9.09
C GLY A 104 -3.75 16.27 9.28
N ASP A 105 -4.23 15.67 8.19
CA ASP A 105 -5.04 14.45 8.23
C ASP A 105 -4.16 13.22 8.51
N LYS A 106 -4.83 12.09 8.73
CA LYS A 106 -4.15 10.80 8.92
C LYS A 106 -4.64 9.77 7.90
N ALA A 107 -3.69 9.10 7.28
CA ALA A 107 -3.97 7.89 6.52
C ALA A 107 -3.98 6.69 7.46
N VAL A 108 -5.02 5.86 7.38
CA VAL A 108 -5.16 4.65 8.20
C VAL A 108 -5.41 3.46 7.29
N LEU A 109 -4.61 2.40 7.45
CA LEU A 109 -4.79 1.12 6.76
C LEU A 109 -5.15 0.04 7.78
N LEU A 110 -6.33 -0.55 7.59
CA LEU A 110 -6.77 -1.74 8.31
C LEU A 110 -6.56 -2.95 7.40
N LEU A 111 -5.63 -3.81 7.76
CA LEU A 111 -5.27 -4.97 6.96
C LEU A 111 -5.69 -6.25 7.68
N ASP A 112 -6.51 -7.06 7.01
CA ASP A 112 -6.87 -8.40 7.46
C ASP A 112 -6.30 -9.42 6.47
N LEU A 113 -5.32 -10.19 6.90
CA LEU A 113 -4.68 -11.26 6.12
C LEU A 113 -5.28 -12.64 6.42
N SER A 114 -6.32 -12.70 7.25
CA SER A 114 -7.00 -13.95 7.56
C SER A 114 -7.91 -14.41 6.41
N ASN A 115 -8.01 -15.72 6.22
CA ASN A 115 -8.95 -16.33 5.27
C ASN A 115 -10.39 -16.44 5.80
N ILE A 116 -10.72 -15.72 6.88
CA ILE A 116 -12.03 -15.80 7.53
C ILE A 116 -12.80 -14.51 7.22
N THR A 117 -13.82 -14.65 6.38
CA THR A 117 -14.83 -13.59 6.21
C THR A 117 -15.67 -13.49 7.50
N ARG A 118 -15.77 -12.31 8.06
CA ARG A 118 -16.58 -12.02 9.25
C ARG A 118 -17.62 -10.94 8.97
#